data_5cd3f4e003bf959b75004b70ee5f9895
#
_entry.id   5cd3f4e003bf959b75004b70ee5f9895
#
_cell.length_a   1.000
_cell.length_b   1.000
_cell.length_c   1.000
_cell.angle_alpha   90.00
_cell.angle_beta   90.00
_cell.angle_gamma   90.00
#
_symmetry.space_group_name_H-M   'P 1'
#
loop_
_entity.id
_entity.type
_entity.pdbx_description
1 polymer ?
#
loop_
_entity_poly.entity_id
_entity_poly.type
_entity_poly.pdbx_seq_one_letter_code
_entity_poly.pdbx_strand_id
1 'polypeptide(L)'
;MTVSAPASSQGFLYDQVIGHVRQLVDKGTLKPGDRAPSLRALSRQLRVSISTVSQAYAALQELGVLRVRPQSGYYVDSTAGRPQDSPVPRKTAVSQQPRKVRFGELFEEIFSVANDPEVVPLGAAVPSVELMPVKGVLRATQRAAARHPERAIGYCFPPGNADLRHEIARRYVDLGLAIDPDNVIVTSGCSEALALSLQSVTRRGDIVAVESPTYFSVLRLIERMGLLAVEIDSDPESGMCLDALEGAIETMDIKAVVAVLNFSNP
;
A
#
# COMPACT_ATOMS: atom_id res chain seq x y z
N MET A 1 2.72 -4.27 -37.58
CA MET A 1 1.92 -5.28 -36.84
C MET A 1 1.33 -4.57 -35.64
N THR A 2 0.09 -4.15 -35.77
CA THR A 2 -0.69 -3.46 -34.76
C THR A 2 -1.14 -4.46 -33.71
N VAL A 3 -0.58 -4.37 -32.50
CA VAL A 3 -1.07 -5.13 -31.35
C VAL A 3 -2.32 -4.42 -30.84
N SER A 4 -3.46 -5.01 -31.15
CA SER A 4 -4.77 -4.61 -30.60
C SER A 4 -4.77 -4.83 -29.11
N ALA A 5 -5.06 -3.78 -28.33
CA ALA A 5 -5.33 -3.87 -26.91
C ALA A 5 -6.58 -4.72 -26.67
N PRO A 6 -6.61 -5.62 -25.68
CA PRO A 6 -7.84 -6.32 -25.33
C PRO A 6 -8.79 -5.35 -24.65
N ALA A 7 -9.96 -5.23 -25.22
CA ALA A 7 -11.09 -4.50 -24.67
C ALA A 7 -11.66 -5.19 -23.41
N SER A 8 -12.27 -4.34 -22.58
CA SER A 8 -13.18 -4.63 -21.46
C SER A 8 -12.58 -5.17 -20.17
N SER A 9 -12.40 -4.25 -19.21
CA SER A 9 -12.51 -4.47 -17.77
C SER A 9 -13.90 -5.05 -17.43
N GLN A 10 -14.06 -6.36 -17.52
CA GLN A 10 -15.09 -7.06 -16.75
C GLN A 10 -14.58 -7.11 -15.31
N GLY A 11 -14.98 -6.13 -14.50
CA GLY A 11 -14.81 -6.18 -13.06
C GLY A 11 -15.34 -7.52 -12.55
N PHE A 12 -14.66 -8.10 -11.59
CA PHE A 12 -15.07 -9.37 -11.00
C PHE A 12 -16.52 -9.27 -10.51
N LEU A 13 -17.29 -10.35 -10.62
CA LEU A 13 -18.72 -10.36 -10.23
C LEU A 13 -18.94 -9.89 -8.78
N TYR A 14 -17.97 -10.07 -7.89
CA TYR A 14 -18.07 -9.56 -6.53
C TYR A 14 -17.93 -8.03 -6.45
N ASP A 15 -17.17 -7.39 -7.35
CA ASP A 15 -17.06 -5.91 -7.41
C ASP A 15 -18.40 -5.27 -7.82
N GLN A 16 -19.13 -5.94 -8.69
CA GLN A 16 -20.49 -5.50 -9.07
C GLN A 16 -21.43 -5.54 -7.86
N VAL A 17 -21.30 -6.56 -7.01
CA VAL A 17 -22.07 -6.67 -5.76
C VAL A 17 -21.67 -5.56 -4.78
N ILE A 18 -20.37 -5.32 -4.61
CA ILE A 18 -19.85 -4.23 -3.76
C ILE A 18 -20.39 -2.89 -4.24
N GLY A 19 -20.24 -2.59 -5.53
CA GLY A 19 -20.73 -1.35 -6.14
C GLY A 19 -22.23 -1.15 -5.96
N HIS A 20 -23.03 -2.22 -6.15
CA HIS A 20 -24.46 -2.17 -5.96
C HIS A 20 -24.86 -1.83 -4.51
N VAL A 21 -24.25 -2.48 -3.53
CA VAL A 21 -24.55 -2.22 -2.10
C VAL A 21 -24.11 -0.81 -1.70
N ARG A 22 -22.91 -0.38 -2.12
CA ARG A 22 -22.45 1.01 -1.89
C ARG A 22 -23.42 2.02 -2.47
N GLN A 23 -23.86 1.83 -3.71
CA GLN A 23 -24.82 2.72 -4.35
C GLN A 23 -26.15 2.82 -3.58
N LEU A 24 -26.62 1.73 -2.95
CA LEU A 24 -27.82 1.76 -2.11
C LEU A 24 -27.60 2.57 -0.82
N VAL A 25 -26.40 2.52 -0.26
CA VAL A 25 -26.02 3.31 0.92
C VAL A 25 -25.84 4.77 0.54
N ASP A 26 -25.11 5.08 -0.52
CA ASP A 26 -24.82 6.44 -0.98
C ASP A 26 -26.07 7.19 -1.40
N LYS A 27 -27.02 6.50 -2.02
CA LYS A 27 -28.34 7.05 -2.39
C LYS A 27 -29.30 7.15 -1.19
N GLY A 28 -28.89 6.71 0.00
CA GLY A 28 -29.74 6.73 1.19
C GLY A 28 -30.90 5.72 1.16
N THR A 29 -30.90 4.78 0.21
CA THR A 29 -31.88 3.68 0.16
C THR A 29 -31.68 2.72 1.33
N LEU A 30 -30.40 2.49 1.72
CA LEU A 30 -30.04 1.83 2.96
C LEU A 30 -29.37 2.86 3.88
N LYS A 31 -29.98 3.10 5.03
CA LYS A 31 -29.49 4.06 6.02
C LYS A 31 -28.59 3.36 7.05
N PRO A 32 -27.70 4.10 7.73
CA PRO A 32 -26.96 3.56 8.85
C PRO A 32 -27.86 2.86 9.86
N GLY A 33 -27.53 1.61 10.19
CA GLY A 33 -28.33 0.75 11.05
C GLY A 33 -29.38 -0.11 10.36
N ASP A 34 -29.67 0.13 9.09
CA ASP A 34 -30.59 -0.71 8.32
C ASP A 34 -30.02 -2.08 8.06
N ARG A 35 -30.90 -3.06 7.94
CA ARG A 35 -30.51 -4.42 7.59
C ARG A 35 -30.20 -4.51 6.09
N ALA A 36 -29.00 -4.93 5.74
CA ALA A 36 -28.64 -5.20 4.36
C ALA A 36 -29.43 -6.42 3.80
N PRO A 37 -29.65 -6.49 2.48
CA PRO A 37 -30.30 -7.64 1.85
C PRO A 37 -29.64 -8.95 2.25
N SER A 38 -30.41 -10.03 2.42
CA SER A 38 -29.81 -11.32 2.73
C SER A 38 -28.95 -11.82 1.56
N LEU A 39 -27.90 -12.61 1.84
CA LEU A 39 -27.04 -13.19 0.81
C LEU A 39 -27.85 -13.91 -0.28
N ARG A 40 -28.90 -14.64 0.11
CA ARG A 40 -29.77 -15.35 -0.83
C ARG A 40 -30.65 -14.40 -1.66
N ALA A 41 -31.11 -13.30 -1.05
CA ALA A 41 -31.92 -12.32 -1.76
C ALA A 41 -31.09 -11.60 -2.83
N LEU A 42 -29.91 -11.13 -2.46
CA LEU A 42 -29.01 -10.40 -3.34
C LEU A 42 -28.42 -11.28 -4.44
N SER A 43 -28.10 -12.55 -4.12
CA SER A 43 -27.67 -13.56 -5.10
C SER A 43 -28.74 -13.75 -6.20
N ARG A 44 -30.02 -13.87 -5.82
CA ARG A 44 -31.13 -13.98 -6.80
C ARG A 44 -31.33 -12.71 -7.60
N GLN A 45 -31.25 -11.55 -6.96
CA GLN A 45 -31.45 -10.25 -7.58
C GLN A 45 -30.38 -9.94 -8.63
N LEU A 46 -29.11 -10.18 -8.30
CA LEU A 46 -27.96 -9.88 -9.18
C LEU A 46 -27.55 -11.07 -10.06
N ARG A 47 -28.21 -12.22 -9.92
CA ARG A 47 -27.92 -13.47 -10.66
C ARG A 47 -26.46 -13.93 -10.50
N VAL A 48 -25.92 -13.80 -9.29
CA VAL A 48 -24.58 -14.26 -8.93
C VAL A 48 -24.66 -15.37 -7.86
N SER A 49 -23.57 -16.11 -7.65
CA SER A 49 -23.54 -17.15 -6.63
C SER A 49 -23.64 -16.59 -5.22
N ILE A 50 -24.16 -17.37 -4.26
CA ILE A 50 -24.20 -16.97 -2.85
C ILE A 50 -22.78 -16.76 -2.31
N SER A 51 -21.79 -17.54 -2.77
CA SER A 51 -20.38 -17.38 -2.41
C SER A 51 -19.82 -16.04 -2.88
N THR A 52 -20.16 -15.58 -4.11
CA THR A 52 -19.79 -14.27 -4.63
C THR A 52 -20.35 -13.14 -3.75
N VAL A 53 -21.63 -13.23 -3.34
CA VAL A 53 -22.24 -12.25 -2.44
C VAL A 53 -21.60 -12.30 -1.05
N SER A 54 -21.28 -13.49 -0.55
CA SER A 54 -20.60 -13.65 0.75
C SER A 54 -19.22 -13.01 0.75
N GLN A 55 -18.46 -13.18 -0.33
CA GLN A 55 -17.15 -12.55 -0.53
C GLN A 55 -17.26 -11.01 -0.57
N ALA A 56 -18.22 -10.51 -1.34
CA ALA A 56 -18.50 -9.07 -1.42
C ALA A 56 -18.91 -8.48 -0.05
N TYR A 57 -19.71 -9.22 0.72
CA TYR A 57 -20.13 -8.77 2.06
C TYR A 57 -18.98 -8.79 3.07
N ALA A 58 -18.06 -9.74 2.98
CA ALA A 58 -16.83 -9.75 3.77
C ALA A 58 -15.97 -8.52 3.44
N ALA A 59 -15.77 -8.21 2.15
CA ALA A 59 -15.05 -7.01 1.72
C ALA A 59 -15.75 -5.72 2.19
N LEU A 60 -17.08 -5.64 2.09
CA LEU A 60 -17.85 -4.48 2.60
C LEU A 60 -17.76 -4.34 4.12
N GLN A 61 -17.55 -5.43 4.84
CA GLN A 61 -17.32 -5.40 6.29
C GLN A 61 -15.91 -4.90 6.60
N GLU A 62 -14.89 -5.32 5.87
CA GLU A 62 -13.52 -4.82 5.98
C GLU A 62 -13.44 -3.31 5.66
N LEU A 63 -14.24 -2.86 4.69
CA LEU A 63 -14.38 -1.45 4.33
C LEU A 63 -15.25 -0.63 5.30
N GLY A 64 -15.77 -1.23 6.38
CA GLY A 64 -16.60 -0.54 7.36
C GLY A 64 -17.98 -0.11 6.85
N VAL A 65 -18.42 -0.60 5.69
CA VAL A 65 -19.74 -0.27 5.11
C VAL A 65 -20.83 -1.12 5.77
N LEU A 66 -20.51 -2.39 6.03
CA LEU A 66 -21.41 -3.34 6.69
C LEU A 66 -20.81 -3.85 7.98
N ARG A 67 -21.67 -4.22 8.93
CA ARG A 67 -21.30 -4.95 10.16
C ARG A 67 -22.16 -6.20 10.33
N VAL A 68 -21.56 -7.27 10.81
CA VAL A 68 -22.27 -8.50 11.16
C VAL A 68 -22.90 -8.37 12.55
N ARG A 69 -24.18 -8.76 12.68
CA ARG A 69 -24.77 -9.07 13.97
C ARG A 69 -24.97 -10.59 14.06
N PRO A 70 -24.34 -11.28 14.99
CA PRO A 70 -24.48 -12.74 15.12
C PRO A 70 -25.95 -13.17 15.14
N GLN A 71 -26.27 -14.22 14.38
CA GLN A 71 -27.63 -14.78 14.20
C GLN A 71 -28.67 -13.83 13.58
N SER A 72 -28.32 -12.56 13.27
CA SER A 72 -29.27 -11.55 12.75
C SER A 72 -28.94 -11.11 11.31
N GLY A 73 -27.69 -11.24 10.87
CA GLY A 73 -27.27 -10.90 9.50
C GLY A 73 -26.40 -9.66 9.40
N TYR A 74 -26.39 -9.04 8.23
CA TYR A 74 -25.57 -7.86 7.92
C TYR A 74 -26.40 -6.58 8.04
N TYR A 75 -25.77 -5.54 8.57
CA TYR A 75 -26.37 -4.23 8.78
C TYR A 75 -25.42 -3.14 8.26
N VAL A 76 -25.98 -2.06 7.74
CA VAL A 76 -25.18 -0.89 7.37
C VAL A 76 -24.52 -0.31 8.63
N ASP A 77 -23.21 -0.09 8.59
CA ASP A 77 -22.52 0.46 9.75
C ASP A 77 -22.98 1.88 10.04
N SER A 78 -22.97 2.28 11.31
CA SER A 78 -23.35 3.62 11.74
C SER A 78 -22.40 4.72 11.25
N THR A 79 -21.20 4.32 10.82
CA THR A 79 -20.20 5.20 10.19
C THR A 79 -20.27 5.18 8.67
N ALA A 80 -21.01 4.23 8.07
CA ALA A 80 -21.21 4.17 6.63
C ALA A 80 -22.01 5.40 6.16
N GLY A 81 -21.44 6.17 5.24
CA GLY A 81 -22.10 7.35 4.67
C GLY A 81 -21.79 8.66 5.38
N ARG A 82 -20.88 8.69 6.36
CA ARG A 82 -20.16 9.94 6.62
C ARG A 82 -19.03 10.00 5.58
N PRO A 83 -19.06 10.95 4.64
CA PRO A 83 -17.82 11.35 4.02
C PRO A 83 -16.91 11.72 5.20
N GLN A 84 -15.79 11.04 5.36
CA GLN A 84 -14.73 11.70 6.08
C GLN A 84 -14.40 12.90 5.19
N ASP A 85 -14.95 14.06 5.54
CA ASP A 85 -14.38 15.35 5.19
C ASP A 85 -13.03 15.43 5.92
N SER A 86 -12.13 14.52 5.58
CA SER A 86 -10.72 14.73 5.82
C SER A 86 -10.39 15.97 5.00
N PRO A 87 -9.90 17.03 5.63
CA PRO A 87 -9.52 18.23 4.90
C PRO A 87 -8.54 17.76 3.82
N VAL A 88 -8.97 17.87 2.56
CA VAL A 88 -8.10 17.58 1.42
C VAL A 88 -6.89 18.48 1.61
N PRO A 89 -5.67 17.94 1.73
CA PRO A 89 -4.49 18.76 1.90
C PRO A 89 -4.49 19.82 0.80
N ARG A 90 -4.32 21.09 1.19
CA ARG A 90 -4.23 22.17 0.20
C ARG A 90 -3.08 21.82 -0.73
N LYS A 91 -3.37 21.69 -2.03
CA LYS A 91 -2.34 21.49 -3.04
C LYS A 91 -1.34 22.64 -2.93
N THR A 92 -0.17 22.34 -2.41
CA THR A 92 0.97 23.27 -2.43
C THR A 92 1.49 23.24 -3.86
N ALA A 93 1.80 24.40 -4.43
CA ALA A 93 2.38 24.45 -5.76
C ALA A 93 3.69 23.66 -5.77
N VAL A 94 3.70 22.56 -6.52
CA VAL A 94 4.84 21.64 -6.63
C VAL A 94 5.86 22.28 -7.55
N SER A 95 7.11 22.38 -7.11
CA SER A 95 8.20 22.89 -7.95
C SER A 95 8.74 21.77 -8.83
N GLN A 96 8.52 21.88 -10.12
CA GLN A 96 9.07 20.94 -11.10
C GLN A 96 10.58 21.17 -11.41
N GLN A 97 11.31 21.86 -10.53
CA GLN A 97 12.75 22.02 -10.68
C GLN A 97 13.50 21.05 -9.78
N PRO A 98 14.55 20.36 -10.28
CA PRO A 98 15.38 19.49 -9.47
C PRO A 98 16.02 20.25 -8.31
N ARG A 99 15.86 19.73 -7.08
CA ARG A 99 16.35 20.39 -5.87
C ARG A 99 17.19 19.47 -5.02
N LYS A 100 18.17 20.04 -4.32
CA LYS A 100 18.83 19.33 -3.22
C LYS A 100 17.87 19.21 -2.06
N VAL A 101 17.70 18.00 -1.59
CA VAL A 101 16.95 17.71 -0.37
C VAL A 101 17.81 18.06 0.85
N ARG A 102 17.20 18.68 1.86
CA ARG A 102 17.79 18.96 3.16
C ARG A 102 16.80 18.54 4.24
N PHE A 103 16.96 17.34 4.74
CA PHE A 103 15.99 16.74 5.65
C PHE A 103 16.61 16.24 6.96
N GLY A 104 17.95 16.24 7.10
CA GLY A 104 18.68 15.59 8.17
C GLY A 104 18.25 16.00 9.58
N GLU A 105 18.15 17.30 9.87
CA GLU A 105 17.78 17.82 11.18
C GLU A 105 16.36 17.46 11.59
N LEU A 106 15.40 17.65 10.69
CA LEU A 106 13.99 17.31 10.92
C LEU A 106 13.79 15.81 11.18
N PHE A 107 14.57 14.97 10.51
CA PHE A 107 14.53 13.53 10.73
C PHE A 107 14.92 13.12 12.15
N GLU A 108 15.99 13.68 12.68
CA GLU A 108 16.47 13.44 14.04
C GLU A 108 15.42 13.88 15.08
N GLU A 109 14.78 15.03 14.85
CA GLU A 109 13.72 15.54 15.71
C GLU A 109 12.48 14.63 15.72
N ILE A 110 12.00 14.17 14.56
CA ILE A 110 10.86 13.25 14.46
C ILE A 110 11.10 11.97 15.26
N PHE A 111 12.29 11.38 15.17
CA PHE A 111 12.60 10.13 15.88
C PHE A 111 12.89 10.34 17.36
N SER A 112 13.43 11.48 17.76
CA SER A 112 13.60 11.80 19.18
C SER A 112 12.26 11.90 19.89
N VAL A 113 11.30 12.58 19.27
CA VAL A 113 9.93 12.74 19.80
C VAL A 113 9.17 11.40 19.76
N ALA A 114 9.37 10.57 18.74
CA ALA A 114 8.71 9.27 18.63
C ALA A 114 9.13 8.27 19.73
N ASN A 115 10.28 8.48 20.36
CA ASN A 115 10.77 7.65 21.46
C ASN A 115 10.36 8.18 22.85
N ASP A 116 9.72 9.34 22.93
CA ASP A 116 9.24 9.90 24.19
C ASP A 116 7.95 9.19 24.63
N PRO A 117 7.93 8.51 25.82
CA PRO A 117 6.75 7.79 26.30
C PRO A 117 5.54 8.70 26.63
N GLU A 118 5.76 10.00 26.83
CA GLU A 118 4.70 10.97 27.09
C GLU A 118 4.03 11.48 25.79
N VAL A 119 4.58 11.13 24.62
CA VAL A 119 4.10 11.58 23.32
C VAL A 119 3.41 10.44 22.56
N VAL A 120 2.25 10.70 22.00
CA VAL A 120 1.61 9.78 21.06
C VAL A 120 2.26 9.92 19.69
N PRO A 121 3.03 8.90 19.20
CA PRO A 121 3.89 9.05 18.03
C PRO A 121 3.14 8.93 16.70
N LEU A 122 2.14 9.78 16.46
CA LEU A 122 1.31 9.75 15.24
C LEU A 122 2.14 9.94 13.96
N GLY A 123 3.20 10.76 14.03
CA GLY A 123 4.08 11.03 12.88
C GLY A 123 5.01 9.86 12.51
N ALA A 124 5.19 8.89 13.41
CA ALA A 124 6.05 7.73 13.13
C ALA A 124 5.37 6.65 12.27
N ALA A 125 4.04 6.70 12.15
CA ALA A 125 3.22 5.73 11.41
C ALA A 125 3.53 4.25 11.78
N VAL A 126 3.82 4.01 13.07
CA VAL A 126 4.11 2.67 13.59
C VAL A 126 2.85 2.09 14.22
N PRO A 127 2.40 0.88 13.79
CA PRO A 127 1.24 0.25 14.39
C PRO A 127 1.53 -0.15 15.85
N SER A 128 0.51 -0.06 16.70
CA SER A 128 0.59 -0.54 18.09
C SER A 128 0.93 -2.04 18.12
N VAL A 129 1.74 -2.44 19.12
CA VAL A 129 2.14 -3.84 19.33
C VAL A 129 0.93 -4.75 19.53
N GLU A 130 -0.18 -4.24 20.09
CA GLU A 130 -1.42 -4.99 20.29
C GLU A 130 -2.09 -5.39 18.97
N LEU A 131 -1.87 -4.64 17.92
CA LEU A 131 -2.35 -4.95 16.57
C LEU A 131 -1.47 -5.97 15.84
N MET A 132 -0.29 -6.28 16.37
CA MET A 132 0.65 -7.21 15.79
C MET A 132 0.31 -8.67 16.16
N PRO A 133 0.49 -9.63 15.26
CA PRO A 133 0.26 -11.05 15.54
C PRO A 133 1.40 -11.67 16.35
N VAL A 134 1.77 -11.06 17.50
CA VAL A 134 2.96 -11.38 18.32
C VAL A 134 3.06 -12.86 18.62
N LYS A 135 1.98 -13.49 19.13
CA LYS A 135 1.98 -14.91 19.47
C LYS A 135 2.20 -15.81 18.24
N GLY A 136 1.69 -15.39 17.08
CA GLY A 136 1.89 -16.11 15.81
C GLY A 136 3.34 -16.05 15.35
N VAL A 137 3.92 -14.87 15.35
CA VAL A 137 5.31 -14.64 14.97
C VAL A 137 6.26 -15.40 15.89
N LEU A 138 6.10 -15.29 17.22
CA LEU A 138 6.94 -16.01 18.18
C LEU A 138 6.90 -17.52 17.97
N ARG A 139 5.70 -18.10 17.80
CA ARG A 139 5.57 -19.53 17.55
C ARG A 139 6.20 -19.95 16.23
N ALA A 140 6.09 -19.13 15.18
CA ALA A 140 6.71 -19.40 13.88
C ALA A 140 8.25 -19.35 13.99
N THR A 141 8.78 -18.34 14.65
CA THR A 141 10.24 -18.18 14.90
C THR A 141 10.80 -19.36 15.68
N GLN A 142 10.15 -19.75 16.79
CA GLN A 142 10.58 -20.90 17.60
C GLN A 142 10.58 -22.21 16.79
N ARG A 143 9.53 -22.44 16.00
CA ARG A 143 9.45 -23.63 15.13
C ARG A 143 10.51 -23.63 14.04
N ALA A 144 10.80 -22.49 13.43
CA ALA A 144 11.83 -22.36 12.41
C ALA A 144 13.22 -22.61 12.99
N ALA A 145 13.52 -22.02 14.16
CA ALA A 145 14.79 -22.20 14.86
C ALA A 145 14.99 -23.65 15.31
N ALA A 146 13.95 -24.30 15.85
CA ALA A 146 14.02 -25.70 16.27
C ALA A 146 14.17 -26.68 15.09
N ARG A 147 13.56 -26.37 13.94
CA ARG A 147 13.63 -27.22 12.74
C ARG A 147 14.98 -27.10 12.00
N HIS A 148 15.56 -25.91 12.00
CA HIS A 148 16.78 -25.59 11.26
C HIS A 148 17.73 -24.71 12.10
N PRO A 149 18.26 -25.24 13.23
CA PRO A 149 19.04 -24.43 14.18
C PRO A 149 20.29 -23.83 13.55
N GLU A 150 20.97 -24.55 12.69
CA GLU A 150 22.17 -24.07 11.99
C GLU A 150 21.87 -22.88 11.06
N ARG A 151 20.73 -22.95 10.35
CA ARG A 151 20.28 -21.84 9.48
C ARG A 151 19.80 -20.63 10.28
N ALA A 152 19.25 -20.86 11.47
CA ALA A 152 18.76 -19.77 12.33
C ALA A 152 19.88 -18.90 12.91
N ILE A 153 21.08 -19.48 13.10
CA ILE A 153 22.24 -18.81 13.72
C ILE A 153 23.32 -18.49 12.67
N GLY A 154 23.36 -19.22 11.57
CA GLY A 154 24.36 -19.09 10.53
C GLY A 154 24.19 -17.88 9.64
N TYR A 155 25.20 -17.60 8.84
CA TYR A 155 25.12 -16.55 7.81
C TYR A 155 24.19 -16.94 6.69
N CYS A 156 23.41 -15.96 6.20
CA CYS A 156 22.63 -16.07 5.00
C CYS A 156 23.22 -15.13 3.93
N PHE A 157 23.89 -15.69 2.93
CA PHE A 157 24.50 -14.91 1.87
C PHE A 157 23.47 -14.45 0.83
N PRO A 158 23.75 -13.36 0.07
CA PRO A 158 22.93 -12.97 -1.07
C PRO A 158 22.73 -14.11 -2.07
N PRO A 159 21.57 -14.21 -2.71
CA PRO A 159 20.42 -13.31 -2.68
C PRO A 159 19.45 -13.53 -1.50
N GLY A 160 19.79 -14.32 -0.49
CA GLY A 160 18.98 -14.58 0.69
C GLY A 160 18.39 -15.99 0.70
N ASN A 161 17.63 -16.30 1.74
CA ASN A 161 17.08 -17.64 1.98
C ASN A 161 16.18 -18.09 0.83
N ALA A 162 16.46 -19.26 0.24
CA ALA A 162 15.76 -19.79 -0.93
C ALA A 162 14.27 -20.07 -0.64
N ASP A 163 13.96 -20.59 0.55
CA ASP A 163 12.56 -20.89 0.91
C ASP A 163 11.75 -19.59 1.02
N LEU A 164 12.34 -18.50 1.54
CA LEU A 164 11.70 -17.18 1.60
C LEU A 164 11.51 -16.60 0.19
N ARG A 165 12.51 -16.68 -0.68
CA ARG A 165 12.41 -16.20 -2.06
C ARG A 165 11.32 -16.94 -2.84
N HIS A 166 11.21 -18.24 -2.63
CA HIS A 166 10.15 -19.07 -3.22
C HIS A 166 8.76 -18.67 -2.70
N GLU A 167 8.63 -18.45 -1.39
CA GLU A 167 7.36 -18.01 -0.79
C GLU A 167 6.95 -16.61 -1.28
N ILE A 168 7.91 -15.70 -1.45
CA ILE A 168 7.65 -14.37 -2.05
C ILE A 168 7.14 -14.54 -3.48
N ALA A 169 7.86 -15.29 -4.34
CA ALA A 169 7.46 -15.52 -5.71
C ALA A 169 6.06 -16.16 -5.81
N ARG A 170 5.76 -17.13 -4.92
CA ARG A 170 4.43 -17.77 -4.83
C ARG A 170 3.31 -16.78 -4.54
N ARG A 171 3.54 -15.81 -3.64
CA ARG A 171 2.54 -14.77 -3.33
C ARG A 171 2.22 -13.88 -4.52
N TYR A 172 3.18 -13.64 -5.39
CA TYR A 172 2.94 -12.85 -6.60
C TYR A 172 2.06 -13.57 -7.62
N VAL A 173 1.99 -14.91 -7.57
CA VAL A 173 1.06 -15.69 -8.42
C VAL A 173 -0.40 -15.32 -8.10
N ASP A 174 -0.72 -15.08 -6.82
CA ASP A 174 -2.06 -14.67 -6.40
C ASP A 174 -2.44 -13.27 -6.95
N LEU A 175 -1.43 -12.47 -7.31
CA LEU A 175 -1.58 -11.16 -7.96
C LEU A 175 -1.49 -11.22 -9.50
N GLY A 176 -1.45 -12.42 -10.07
CA GLY A 176 -1.36 -12.63 -11.52
C GLY A 176 0.04 -12.43 -12.11
N LEU A 177 1.09 -12.37 -11.28
CA LEU A 177 2.48 -12.16 -11.71
C LEU A 177 3.30 -13.45 -11.54
N ALA A 178 4.03 -13.83 -12.58
CA ALA A 178 5.01 -14.92 -12.55
C ALA A 178 6.40 -14.34 -12.32
N ILE A 179 6.93 -14.48 -11.11
CA ILE A 179 8.27 -14.01 -10.73
C ILE A 179 9.16 -15.24 -10.51
N ASP A 180 10.33 -15.24 -11.14
CA ASP A 180 11.35 -16.24 -10.86
C ASP A 180 11.93 -15.99 -9.45
N PRO A 181 11.93 -16.98 -8.55
CA PRO A 181 12.57 -16.87 -7.23
C PRO A 181 14.04 -16.41 -7.29
N ASP A 182 14.74 -16.68 -8.38
CA ASP A 182 16.14 -16.27 -8.55
C ASP A 182 16.31 -14.77 -8.84
N ASN A 183 15.22 -14.10 -9.23
CA ASN A 183 15.17 -12.65 -9.39
C ASN A 183 14.75 -11.92 -8.08
N VAL A 184 14.56 -12.64 -6.98
CA VAL A 184 14.21 -12.06 -5.68
C VAL A 184 15.45 -11.93 -4.81
N ILE A 185 15.73 -10.72 -4.34
CA ILE A 185 16.81 -10.43 -3.39
C ILE A 185 16.19 -10.05 -2.05
N VAL A 186 16.58 -10.76 -0.98
CA VAL A 186 16.13 -10.46 0.38
C VAL A 186 17.05 -9.44 1.02
N THR A 187 16.48 -8.41 1.61
CA THR A 187 17.18 -7.31 2.29
C THR A 187 16.71 -7.17 3.74
N SER A 188 17.41 -6.36 4.53
CA SER A 188 17.06 -6.09 5.95
C SER A 188 15.85 -5.14 6.09
N GLY A 189 15.11 -4.91 5.02
CA GLY A 189 13.91 -4.09 5.01
C GLY A 189 13.81 -3.19 3.79
N CYS A 190 12.67 -2.50 3.65
CA CYS A 190 12.34 -1.67 2.49
C CYS A 190 13.36 -0.53 2.28
N SER A 191 13.88 0.07 3.36
CA SER A 191 14.86 1.16 3.25
C SER A 191 16.18 0.71 2.60
N GLU A 192 16.66 -0.49 2.93
CA GLU A 192 17.83 -1.07 2.29
C GLU A 192 17.53 -1.45 0.84
N ALA A 193 16.38 -2.08 0.58
CA ALA A 193 15.97 -2.42 -0.77
C ALA A 193 15.93 -1.19 -1.67
N LEU A 194 15.32 -0.10 -1.20
CA LEU A 194 15.24 1.16 -1.95
C LEU A 194 16.62 1.79 -2.16
N ALA A 195 17.49 1.76 -1.13
CA ALA A 195 18.86 2.25 -1.25
C ALA A 195 19.64 1.50 -2.33
N LEU A 196 19.61 0.17 -2.29
CA LEU A 196 20.31 -0.68 -3.28
C LEU A 196 19.72 -0.49 -4.68
N SER A 197 18.40 -0.39 -4.81
CA SER A 197 17.74 -0.14 -6.09
C SER A 197 18.18 1.19 -6.70
N LEU A 198 18.15 2.27 -5.93
CA LEU A 198 18.60 3.57 -6.40
C LEU A 198 20.10 3.58 -6.74
N GLN A 199 20.94 2.98 -5.89
CA GLN A 199 22.39 2.87 -6.14
C GLN A 199 22.72 2.14 -7.45
N SER A 200 21.89 1.17 -7.83
CA SER A 200 22.12 0.40 -9.05
C SER A 200 21.88 1.20 -10.34
N VAL A 201 21.06 2.25 -10.28
CA VAL A 201 20.62 3.02 -11.48
C VAL A 201 20.98 4.50 -11.43
N THR A 202 21.50 5.01 -10.30
CA THR A 202 21.81 6.43 -10.11
C THR A 202 23.24 6.66 -9.65
N ARG A 203 23.74 7.87 -9.91
CA ARG A 203 25.00 8.44 -9.42
C ARG A 203 24.75 9.75 -8.72
N ARG A 204 25.66 10.19 -7.87
CA ARG A 204 25.60 11.48 -7.21
C ARG A 204 25.34 12.62 -8.19
N GLY A 205 24.29 13.39 -7.92
CA GLY A 205 23.84 14.52 -8.77
C GLY A 205 22.72 14.16 -9.73
N ASP A 206 22.41 12.87 -9.91
CA ASP A 206 21.30 12.44 -10.76
C ASP A 206 19.94 12.82 -10.17
N ILE A 207 18.95 12.95 -11.05
CA ILE A 207 17.59 13.35 -10.71
C ILE A 207 16.73 12.12 -10.47
N VAL A 208 15.99 12.15 -9.36
CA VAL A 208 14.96 11.17 -8.99
C VAL A 208 13.62 11.88 -8.88
N ALA A 209 12.62 11.39 -9.58
CA ALA A 209 11.25 11.85 -9.41
C ALA A 209 10.60 11.19 -8.19
N VAL A 210 9.90 11.97 -7.39
CA VAL A 210 9.19 11.51 -6.19
C VAL A 210 7.78 12.10 -6.15
N GLU A 211 6.86 11.40 -5.55
CA GLU A 211 5.51 11.92 -5.27
C GLU A 211 5.58 13.13 -4.34
N SER A 212 4.64 14.05 -4.47
CA SER A 212 4.47 15.17 -3.54
C SER A 212 3.02 15.21 -3.05
N PRO A 213 2.78 14.92 -1.76
CA PRO A 213 3.75 14.57 -0.71
C PRO A 213 4.35 13.15 -0.85
N THR A 214 5.47 12.89 -0.18
CA THR A 214 6.12 11.58 -0.15
C THR A 214 6.61 11.22 1.25
N TYR A 215 6.88 9.92 1.46
CA TYR A 215 7.40 9.45 2.74
C TYR A 215 8.79 10.02 3.03
N PHE A 216 8.95 10.62 4.18
CA PHE A 216 10.16 11.37 4.56
C PHE A 216 11.47 10.58 4.46
N SER A 217 11.44 9.24 4.69
CA SER A 217 12.66 8.42 4.56
C SER A 217 13.18 8.34 3.14
N VAL A 218 12.32 8.51 2.12
CA VAL A 218 12.74 8.61 0.71
C VAL A 218 13.58 9.87 0.51
N LEU A 219 13.12 11.00 1.04
CA LEU A 219 13.84 12.28 0.96
C LEU A 219 15.20 12.21 1.66
N ARG A 220 15.25 11.58 2.84
CA ARG A 220 16.52 11.35 3.55
C ARG A 220 17.48 10.48 2.75
N LEU A 221 16.99 9.46 2.08
CA LEU A 221 17.83 8.59 1.25
C LEU A 221 18.41 9.37 0.07
N ILE A 222 17.59 10.14 -0.64
CA ILE A 222 18.00 11.02 -1.75
C ILE A 222 19.08 12.00 -1.28
N GLU A 223 18.89 12.63 -0.12
CA GLU A 223 19.87 13.55 0.48
C GLU A 223 21.22 12.85 0.74
N ARG A 224 21.19 11.67 1.41
CA ARG A 224 22.40 10.92 1.75
C ARG A 224 23.18 10.44 0.53
N MET A 225 22.48 10.08 -0.53
CA MET A 225 23.10 9.67 -1.79
C MET A 225 23.58 10.87 -2.60
N GLY A 226 23.24 12.11 -2.22
CA GLY A 226 23.58 13.32 -2.94
C GLY A 226 22.87 13.44 -4.29
N LEU A 227 21.67 12.87 -4.39
CA LEU A 227 20.78 12.96 -5.54
C LEU A 227 19.97 14.26 -5.49
N LEU A 228 19.34 14.58 -6.60
CA LEU A 228 18.38 15.69 -6.72
C LEU A 228 16.98 15.11 -6.78
N ALA A 229 16.02 15.71 -6.06
CA ALA A 229 14.61 15.35 -6.16
C ALA A 229 13.87 16.32 -7.09
N VAL A 230 13.02 15.78 -7.96
CA VAL A 230 11.96 16.53 -8.63
C VAL A 230 10.62 16.01 -8.11
N GLU A 231 9.79 16.93 -7.66
CA GLU A 231 8.48 16.59 -7.09
C GLU A 231 7.45 16.50 -8.21
N ILE A 232 6.69 15.40 -8.20
CA ILE A 232 5.56 15.18 -9.10
C ILE A 232 4.28 15.29 -8.27
N ASP A 233 3.35 16.13 -8.70
CA ASP A 233 2.07 16.30 -8.03
C ASP A 233 1.33 14.98 -7.92
N SER A 234 0.72 14.73 -6.76
CA SER A 234 -0.01 13.51 -6.48
C SER A 234 -1.38 13.84 -5.89
N ASP A 235 -2.36 13.08 -6.29
CA ASP A 235 -3.74 13.20 -5.83
C ASP A 235 -4.07 12.02 -4.89
N PRO A 236 -4.76 12.24 -3.77
CA PRO A 236 -5.10 11.18 -2.81
C PRO A 236 -5.94 10.04 -3.39
N GLU A 237 -6.71 10.28 -4.44
CA GLU A 237 -7.58 9.28 -5.05
C GLU A 237 -6.95 8.58 -6.26
N SER A 238 -6.23 9.35 -7.09
CA SER A 238 -5.66 8.85 -8.36
C SER A 238 -4.14 8.61 -8.32
N GLY A 239 -3.46 9.04 -7.26
CA GLY A 239 -2.01 8.89 -7.10
C GLY A 239 -1.21 9.90 -7.88
N MET A 240 0.00 9.52 -8.33
CA MET A 240 0.93 10.38 -9.07
C MET A 240 0.31 10.88 -10.39
N CYS A 241 0.42 12.18 -10.65
CA CYS A 241 0.00 12.79 -11.91
C CYS A 241 0.92 12.34 -13.06
N LEU A 242 0.43 11.44 -13.91
CA LEU A 242 1.23 10.87 -15.00
C LEU A 242 1.59 11.91 -16.07
N ASP A 243 0.70 12.86 -16.38
CA ASP A 243 0.99 13.94 -17.33
C ASP A 243 2.14 14.84 -16.83
N ALA A 244 2.16 15.13 -15.50
CA ALA A 244 3.25 15.90 -14.89
C ALA A 244 4.58 15.11 -14.89
N LEU A 245 4.51 13.79 -14.69
CA LEU A 245 5.68 12.91 -14.77
C LEU A 245 6.22 12.85 -16.19
N GLU A 246 5.36 12.68 -17.20
CA GLU A 246 5.74 12.64 -18.62
C GLU A 246 6.44 13.94 -19.03
N GLY A 247 5.84 15.10 -18.72
CA GLY A 247 6.46 16.40 -18.99
C GLY A 247 7.79 16.60 -18.27
N ALA A 248 7.95 16.06 -17.06
CA ALA A 248 9.22 16.09 -16.34
C ALA A 248 10.29 15.21 -17.01
N ILE A 249 9.93 14.01 -17.47
CA ILE A 249 10.84 13.09 -18.18
C ILE A 249 11.28 13.69 -19.53
N GLU A 250 10.39 14.37 -20.24
CA GLU A 250 10.72 15.01 -21.53
C GLU A 250 11.72 16.17 -21.37
N THR A 251 11.70 16.86 -20.24
CA THR A 251 12.50 18.07 -20.02
C THR A 251 13.74 17.85 -19.17
N MET A 252 13.83 16.74 -18.45
CA MET A 252 14.89 16.43 -17.48
C MET A 252 15.39 14.99 -17.63
N ASP A 253 16.68 14.77 -17.37
CA ASP A 253 17.30 13.44 -17.37
C ASP A 253 17.00 12.70 -16.05
N ILE A 254 15.74 12.30 -15.86
CA ILE A 254 15.31 11.55 -14.69
C ILE A 254 15.81 10.12 -14.77
N LYS A 255 16.56 9.67 -13.76
CA LYS A 255 17.16 8.33 -13.70
C LYS A 255 16.29 7.30 -13.00
N ALA A 256 15.43 7.73 -12.09
CA ALA A 256 14.53 6.86 -11.36
C ALA A 256 13.26 7.59 -10.93
N VAL A 257 12.19 6.84 -10.75
CA VAL A 257 10.93 7.31 -10.17
C VAL A 257 10.66 6.49 -8.92
N VAL A 258 10.37 7.14 -7.79
CA VAL A 258 9.93 6.49 -6.56
C VAL A 258 8.45 6.80 -6.35
N ALA A 259 7.63 5.77 -6.45
CA ALA A 259 6.19 5.86 -6.27
C ALA A 259 5.68 4.81 -5.28
N VAL A 260 4.63 5.14 -4.54
CA VAL A 260 3.93 4.23 -3.62
C VAL A 260 2.53 4.01 -4.15
N LEU A 261 2.34 2.89 -4.85
CA LEU A 261 1.09 2.61 -5.58
C LEU A 261 -0.11 2.32 -4.68
N ASN A 262 0.11 1.86 -3.44
CA ASN A 262 -0.94 1.53 -2.48
C ASN A 262 -0.48 1.93 -1.08
N PHE A 263 -1.43 2.44 -0.27
CA PHE A 263 -1.18 2.80 1.13
C PHE A 263 -0.04 3.82 1.29
N SER A 264 -0.05 4.85 0.43
CA SER A 264 0.92 5.94 0.53
C SER A 264 0.88 6.59 1.92
N ASN A 265 2.03 7.07 2.37
CA ASN A 265 2.17 7.84 3.60
C ASN A 265 2.96 9.12 3.28
N PRO A 266 2.38 10.27 3.44
CA PRO A 266 0.97 10.57 3.77
C PRO A 266 0.04 10.22 2.66
#